data_7d279e2e8db79f71283966b363d0f731
#
_entry.id   7d279e2e8db79f71283966b363d0f731
#
_cell.length_a   1.000
_cell.length_b   1.000
_cell.length_c   1.000
_cell.angle_alpha   90.00
_cell.angle_beta   90.00
_cell.angle_gamma   90.00
#
_symmetry.space_group_name_H-M   'P 1'
#
loop_
_entity.id
_entity.type
_entity.pdbx_description
1 polymer ?
#
loop_
_entity_poly.entity_id
_entity_poly.type
_entity_poly.pdbx_seq_one_letter_code
_entity_poly.pdbx_strand_id
1 'polypeptide(L)'
;MTEEQYITALTNNPHGIRNIPNPTEAMQLTCVGQNGMLLQYIKEPTQKVIETALSQAPRAIQFVENPTEELLKTLVEKDWAVLEYISDPSDTLIQSALAQSGWAIRYIANPSEELQLEAVKANYDALQYINAPSEVVQLQAVQESYLALRYIDEPSVAVLEAAVKQDPQAMRQITTLTKDLALHLFKVSAAIVGYIPNTLGVTVDEIKAIIVDAISGDTVDEDYIRELINNKAIGGRQSKWPIDLLSLIDAYGTKIVKKIAVGEYLKY
;
A
#
# COMPACT_ATOMS: atom_id res chain seq x y z
N MET A 1 -11.62 -51.61 20.90
CA MET A 1 -11.37 -50.51 21.86
C MET A 1 -12.70 -49.90 22.24
N THR A 2 -12.85 -49.53 23.47
CA THR A 2 -14.03 -48.75 23.93
C THR A 2 -13.89 -47.30 23.47
N GLU A 3 -14.97 -46.52 23.50
CA GLU A 3 -14.94 -45.11 23.16
C GLU A 3 -13.95 -44.34 24.03
N GLU A 4 -13.90 -44.58 25.32
CA GLU A 4 -12.97 -43.95 26.27
C GLU A 4 -11.50 -44.25 25.93
N GLN A 5 -11.19 -45.48 25.49
CA GLN A 5 -9.86 -45.87 25.04
C GLN A 5 -9.46 -45.15 23.75
N TYR A 6 -10.43 -44.93 22.83
CA TYR A 6 -10.19 -44.14 21.61
C TYR A 6 -9.96 -42.65 21.97
N ILE A 7 -10.78 -42.07 22.81
CA ILE A 7 -10.62 -40.67 23.24
C ILE A 7 -9.24 -40.47 23.90
N THR A 8 -8.84 -41.38 24.79
CA THR A 8 -7.52 -41.32 25.45
C THR A 8 -6.39 -41.39 24.40
N ALA A 9 -6.49 -42.29 23.42
CA ALA A 9 -5.51 -42.40 22.34
C ALA A 9 -5.46 -41.15 21.46
N LEU A 10 -6.63 -40.60 21.12
CA LEU A 10 -6.76 -39.37 20.30
C LEU A 10 -6.32 -38.11 21.06
N THR A 11 -6.45 -38.05 22.37
CA THR A 11 -5.90 -36.99 23.20
C THR A 11 -4.37 -36.93 23.08
N ASN A 12 -3.71 -38.09 23.00
CA ASN A 12 -2.26 -38.18 22.85
C ASN A 12 -1.82 -38.02 21.39
N ASN A 13 -2.64 -38.46 20.43
CA ASN A 13 -2.34 -38.34 18.99
C ASN A 13 -3.64 -38.07 18.20
N PRO A 14 -4.04 -36.79 18.05
CA PRO A 14 -5.29 -36.42 17.37
C PRO A 14 -5.32 -36.81 15.88
N HIS A 15 -4.16 -36.93 15.22
CA HIS A 15 -4.08 -37.39 13.84
C HIS A 15 -4.54 -38.85 13.64
N GLY A 16 -4.67 -39.61 14.72
CA GLY A 16 -5.22 -40.96 14.69
C GLY A 16 -6.65 -41.03 14.16
N ILE A 17 -7.41 -39.94 14.18
CA ILE A 17 -8.81 -39.86 13.70
C ILE A 17 -8.95 -40.33 12.25
N ARG A 18 -7.95 -40.06 11.39
CA ARG A 18 -7.92 -40.47 9.97
C ARG A 18 -8.09 -41.97 9.75
N ASN A 19 -7.77 -42.78 10.76
CA ASN A 19 -7.82 -44.22 10.72
C ASN A 19 -9.10 -44.80 11.36
N ILE A 20 -10.02 -43.96 11.83
CA ILE A 20 -11.28 -44.37 12.47
C ILE A 20 -12.40 -44.13 11.44
N PRO A 21 -13.05 -45.22 10.92
CA PRO A 21 -14.01 -45.08 9.83
C PRO A 21 -15.26 -44.24 10.20
N ASN A 22 -15.75 -44.34 11.44
CA ASN A 22 -16.93 -43.65 11.92
C ASN A 22 -16.64 -43.10 13.34
N PRO A 23 -15.90 -41.99 13.46
CA PRO A 23 -15.60 -41.44 14.76
C PRO A 23 -16.85 -40.81 15.37
N THR A 24 -17.07 -41.06 16.68
CA THR A 24 -18.17 -40.41 17.41
C THR A 24 -17.93 -38.90 17.53
N GLU A 25 -18.99 -38.13 17.81
CA GLU A 25 -18.86 -36.68 18.01
C GLU A 25 -17.83 -36.34 19.10
N ALA A 26 -17.79 -37.11 20.19
CA ALA A 26 -16.81 -36.91 21.27
C ALA A 26 -15.36 -37.12 20.78
N MET A 27 -15.11 -38.11 19.93
CA MET A 27 -13.80 -38.33 19.29
C MET A 27 -13.44 -37.20 18.32
N GLN A 28 -14.41 -36.76 17.51
CA GLN A 28 -14.26 -35.65 16.58
C GLN A 28 -13.88 -34.36 17.33
N LEU A 29 -14.66 -33.99 18.37
CA LEU A 29 -14.42 -32.79 19.20
C LEU A 29 -13.05 -32.83 19.87
N THR A 30 -12.63 -34.00 20.38
CA THR A 30 -11.31 -34.18 20.99
C THR A 30 -10.18 -33.84 20.01
N CYS A 31 -10.34 -34.21 18.75
CA CYS A 31 -9.31 -34.00 17.71
C CYS A 31 -9.34 -32.56 17.19
N VAL A 32 -10.52 -32.04 16.78
CA VAL A 32 -10.61 -30.68 16.21
C VAL A 32 -10.37 -29.61 17.27
N GLY A 33 -10.64 -29.87 18.53
CA GLY A 33 -10.31 -28.97 19.63
C GLY A 33 -8.81 -28.81 19.86
N GLN A 34 -7.98 -29.76 19.43
CA GLN A 34 -6.53 -29.67 19.45
C GLN A 34 -5.96 -29.11 18.13
N ASN A 35 -6.57 -29.48 17.00
CA ASN A 35 -6.17 -29.04 15.68
C ASN A 35 -7.39 -29.01 14.73
N GLY A 36 -7.92 -27.82 14.49
CA GLY A 36 -9.09 -27.60 13.65
C GLY A 36 -8.94 -28.14 12.22
N MET A 37 -7.70 -28.20 11.69
CA MET A 37 -7.43 -28.73 10.34
C MET A 37 -7.72 -30.21 10.20
N LEU A 38 -7.91 -30.93 11.32
CA LEU A 38 -8.31 -32.35 11.29
C LEU A 38 -9.75 -32.53 10.81
N LEU A 39 -10.54 -31.47 10.68
CA LEU A 39 -11.86 -31.47 10.05
C LEU A 39 -11.83 -32.15 8.66
N GLN A 40 -10.73 -32.02 7.93
CA GLN A 40 -10.54 -32.69 6.61
C GLN A 40 -10.74 -34.23 6.62
N TYR A 41 -10.61 -34.88 7.77
CA TYR A 41 -10.75 -36.32 7.92
C TYR A 41 -12.14 -36.74 8.44
N ILE A 42 -13.03 -35.77 8.67
CA ILE A 42 -14.37 -36.01 9.21
C ILE A 42 -15.40 -35.83 8.09
N LYS A 43 -16.08 -36.91 7.71
CA LYS A 43 -17.01 -36.93 6.56
C LYS A 43 -18.32 -36.18 6.82
N GLU A 44 -18.89 -36.32 8.01
CA GLU A 44 -20.18 -35.75 8.41
C GLU A 44 -20.03 -35.09 9.78
N PRO A 45 -19.36 -33.92 9.84
CA PRO A 45 -19.19 -33.21 11.11
C PRO A 45 -20.51 -32.61 11.56
N THR A 46 -20.80 -32.68 12.87
CA THR A 46 -21.91 -31.90 13.42
C THR A 46 -21.58 -30.40 13.44
N GLN A 47 -22.60 -29.56 13.55
CA GLN A 47 -22.40 -28.10 13.64
C GLN A 47 -21.42 -27.74 14.76
N LYS A 48 -21.52 -28.39 15.90
CA LYS A 48 -20.62 -28.18 17.05
C LYS A 48 -19.15 -28.53 16.71
N VAL A 49 -18.92 -29.59 15.96
CA VAL A 49 -17.59 -30.01 15.52
C VAL A 49 -17.01 -28.96 14.55
N ILE A 50 -17.82 -28.47 13.60
CA ILE A 50 -17.43 -27.41 12.67
C ILE A 50 -17.05 -26.13 13.44
N GLU A 51 -17.91 -25.66 14.33
CA GLU A 51 -17.65 -24.46 15.13
C GLU A 51 -16.37 -24.58 15.97
N THR A 52 -16.17 -25.75 16.60
CA THR A 52 -14.95 -26.03 17.37
C THR A 52 -13.70 -26.00 16.47
N ALA A 53 -13.78 -26.65 15.29
CA ALA A 53 -12.68 -26.67 14.33
C ALA A 53 -12.32 -25.25 13.84
N LEU A 54 -13.33 -24.46 13.48
CA LEU A 54 -13.15 -23.08 12.98
C LEU A 54 -12.69 -22.11 14.07
N SER A 55 -13.06 -22.36 15.32
CA SER A 55 -12.53 -21.61 16.47
C SER A 55 -11.02 -21.81 16.65
N GLN A 56 -10.52 -23.02 16.37
CA GLN A 56 -9.10 -23.36 16.45
C GLN A 56 -8.32 -22.93 15.21
N ALA A 57 -8.91 -23.12 14.03
CA ALA A 57 -8.28 -22.82 12.76
C ALA A 57 -9.33 -22.30 11.76
N PRO A 58 -9.50 -20.97 11.61
CA PRO A 58 -10.46 -20.38 10.66
C PRO A 58 -10.32 -20.92 9.24
N ARG A 59 -9.09 -21.18 8.78
CA ARG A 59 -8.80 -21.76 7.46
C ARG A 59 -9.36 -23.16 7.25
N ALA A 60 -9.82 -23.87 8.31
CA ALA A 60 -10.53 -25.15 8.17
C ALA A 60 -11.89 -25.01 7.46
N ILE A 61 -12.36 -23.79 7.20
CA ILE A 61 -13.55 -23.49 6.39
C ILE A 61 -13.51 -24.14 5.00
N GLN A 62 -12.33 -24.34 4.42
CA GLN A 62 -12.14 -25.04 3.15
C GLN A 62 -12.67 -26.49 3.17
N PHE A 63 -12.91 -27.08 4.32
CA PHE A 63 -13.42 -28.44 4.50
C PHE A 63 -14.91 -28.46 4.92
N VAL A 64 -15.56 -27.31 4.99
CA VAL A 64 -16.99 -27.21 5.32
C VAL A 64 -17.77 -27.17 4.02
N GLU A 65 -18.67 -28.14 3.84
CA GLU A 65 -19.57 -28.15 2.70
C GLU A 65 -20.71 -27.12 2.89
N ASN A 66 -20.92 -26.25 1.90
CA ASN A 66 -21.99 -25.24 1.87
C ASN A 66 -22.06 -24.38 3.15
N PRO A 67 -21.00 -23.66 3.51
CA PRO A 67 -21.02 -22.81 4.70
C PRO A 67 -22.05 -21.68 4.53
N THR A 68 -22.72 -21.32 5.64
CA THR A 68 -23.68 -20.20 5.61
C THR A 68 -22.95 -18.87 5.49
N GLU A 69 -23.59 -17.88 4.86
CA GLU A 69 -23.05 -16.52 4.71
C GLU A 69 -22.72 -15.89 6.11
N GLU A 70 -23.57 -16.15 7.12
CA GLU A 70 -23.35 -15.66 8.48
C GLU A 70 -22.06 -16.24 9.11
N LEU A 71 -21.81 -17.54 8.88
CA LEU A 71 -20.58 -18.19 9.33
C LEU A 71 -19.35 -17.58 8.64
N LEU A 72 -19.40 -17.44 7.30
CA LEU A 72 -18.33 -16.82 6.51
C LEU A 72 -18.04 -15.40 6.98
N LYS A 73 -19.08 -14.59 7.19
CA LYS A 73 -18.96 -13.23 7.69
C LYS A 73 -18.26 -13.19 9.05
N THR A 74 -18.70 -14.03 9.99
CA THR A 74 -18.08 -14.12 11.33
C THR A 74 -16.59 -14.49 11.24
N LEU A 75 -16.21 -15.35 10.30
CA LEU A 75 -14.82 -15.75 10.10
C LEU A 75 -13.98 -14.63 9.47
N VAL A 76 -14.48 -14.00 8.41
CA VAL A 76 -13.82 -12.88 7.74
C VAL A 76 -13.66 -11.68 8.66
N GLU A 77 -14.65 -11.40 9.54
CA GLU A 77 -14.55 -10.34 10.55
C GLU A 77 -13.45 -10.59 11.58
N LYS A 78 -13.10 -11.85 11.82
CA LYS A 78 -11.98 -12.23 12.73
C LYS A 78 -10.64 -12.22 12.02
N ASP A 79 -10.61 -12.66 10.77
CA ASP A 79 -9.40 -12.80 9.97
C ASP A 79 -9.74 -12.67 8.49
N TRP A 80 -9.41 -11.53 7.91
CA TRP A 80 -9.62 -11.24 6.48
C TRP A 80 -8.97 -12.28 5.55
N ALA A 81 -7.87 -12.92 6.00
CA ALA A 81 -7.15 -13.91 5.19
C ALA A 81 -7.95 -15.20 4.95
N VAL A 82 -9.04 -15.41 5.69
CA VAL A 82 -9.99 -16.51 5.42
C VAL A 82 -10.60 -16.41 4.02
N LEU A 83 -10.64 -15.20 3.44
CA LEU A 83 -11.11 -14.98 2.07
C LEU A 83 -10.39 -15.87 1.05
N GLU A 84 -9.12 -16.25 1.30
CA GLU A 84 -8.34 -17.20 0.49
C GLU A 84 -9.08 -18.53 0.24
N TYR A 85 -9.89 -18.96 1.20
CA TYR A 85 -10.56 -20.28 1.21
C TYR A 85 -12.02 -20.22 0.77
N ILE A 86 -12.49 -19.05 0.32
CA ILE A 86 -13.86 -18.84 -0.15
C ILE A 86 -13.84 -18.68 -1.66
N SER A 87 -14.41 -19.67 -2.39
CA SER A 87 -14.30 -19.73 -3.86
C SER A 87 -15.05 -18.62 -4.59
N ASP A 88 -16.14 -18.11 -4.03
CA ASP A 88 -16.98 -17.06 -4.61
C ASP A 88 -17.53 -16.17 -3.49
N PRO A 89 -16.69 -15.28 -2.96
CA PRO A 89 -17.09 -14.42 -1.85
C PRO A 89 -18.10 -13.37 -2.32
N SER A 90 -19.14 -13.14 -1.51
CA SER A 90 -20.10 -12.06 -1.74
C SER A 90 -19.44 -10.68 -1.59
N ASP A 91 -20.05 -9.65 -2.21
CA ASP A 91 -19.59 -8.26 -2.07
C ASP A 91 -19.48 -7.84 -0.60
N THR A 92 -20.36 -8.32 0.26
CA THR A 92 -20.35 -8.04 1.70
C THR A 92 -19.09 -8.60 2.38
N LEU A 93 -18.69 -9.83 2.03
CA LEU A 93 -17.47 -10.45 2.55
C LEU A 93 -16.21 -9.74 2.05
N ILE A 94 -16.19 -9.39 0.75
CA ILE A 94 -15.12 -8.63 0.13
C ILE A 94 -14.92 -7.29 0.85
N GLN A 95 -15.98 -6.51 1.03
CA GLN A 95 -15.92 -5.22 1.72
C GLN A 95 -15.47 -5.37 3.17
N SER A 96 -15.97 -6.38 3.89
CA SER A 96 -15.55 -6.66 5.26
C SER A 96 -14.06 -7.00 5.35
N ALA A 97 -13.52 -7.74 4.39
CA ALA A 97 -12.11 -8.08 4.33
C ALA A 97 -11.24 -6.86 3.98
N LEU A 98 -11.62 -6.07 2.96
CA LEU A 98 -10.91 -4.87 2.55
C LEU A 98 -10.89 -3.79 3.64
N ALA A 99 -11.98 -3.66 4.42
CA ALA A 99 -12.02 -2.75 5.56
C ALA A 99 -10.98 -3.08 6.65
N GLN A 100 -10.57 -4.35 6.76
CA GLN A 100 -9.51 -4.77 7.68
C GLN A 100 -8.12 -4.63 7.06
N SER A 101 -7.98 -4.97 5.77
CA SER A 101 -6.71 -4.90 5.06
C SER A 101 -6.91 -4.81 3.55
N GLY A 102 -6.28 -3.81 2.92
CA GLY A 102 -6.23 -3.69 1.47
C GLY A 102 -5.60 -4.91 0.79
N TRP A 103 -4.78 -5.67 1.49
CA TRP A 103 -4.16 -6.89 0.95
C TRP A 103 -5.16 -8.01 0.67
N ALA A 104 -6.39 -7.90 1.16
CA ALA A 104 -7.46 -8.84 0.81
C ALA A 104 -7.76 -8.86 -0.69
N ILE A 105 -7.43 -7.79 -1.43
CA ILE A 105 -7.58 -7.67 -2.89
C ILE A 105 -6.93 -8.83 -3.64
N ARG A 106 -5.87 -9.44 -3.10
CA ARG A 106 -5.15 -10.57 -3.71
C ARG A 106 -6.00 -11.83 -3.90
N TYR A 107 -7.09 -11.95 -3.14
CA TYR A 107 -8.00 -13.09 -3.20
C TYR A 107 -9.25 -12.82 -4.04
N ILE A 108 -9.35 -11.63 -4.65
CA ILE A 108 -10.50 -11.22 -5.46
C ILE A 108 -10.14 -11.36 -6.93
N ALA A 109 -10.86 -12.24 -7.63
CA ALA A 109 -10.69 -12.40 -9.06
C ALA A 109 -11.26 -11.18 -9.80
N ASN A 110 -10.41 -10.49 -10.61
CA ASN A 110 -10.79 -9.34 -11.42
C ASN A 110 -11.52 -8.24 -10.61
N PRO A 111 -10.88 -7.65 -9.59
CA PRO A 111 -11.50 -6.63 -8.77
C PRO A 111 -11.87 -5.39 -9.59
N SER A 112 -13.04 -4.80 -9.34
CA SER A 112 -13.44 -3.54 -9.95
C SER A 112 -12.48 -2.41 -9.57
N GLU A 113 -12.42 -1.33 -10.36
CA GLU A 113 -11.60 -0.16 -10.05
C GLU A 113 -11.93 0.43 -8.68
N GLU A 114 -13.21 0.39 -8.27
CA GLU A 114 -13.66 0.86 -6.96
C GLU A 114 -13.02 0.04 -5.82
N LEU A 115 -13.04 -1.29 -5.91
CA LEU A 115 -12.38 -2.17 -4.94
C LEU A 115 -10.84 -1.99 -4.93
N GLN A 116 -10.25 -1.76 -6.13
CA GLN A 116 -8.82 -1.46 -6.22
C GLN A 116 -8.47 -0.16 -5.48
N LEU A 117 -9.29 0.90 -5.65
CA LEU A 117 -9.11 2.17 -4.95
C LEU A 117 -9.28 2.02 -3.44
N GLU A 118 -10.26 1.25 -2.97
CA GLU A 118 -10.41 0.95 -1.54
C GLU A 118 -9.18 0.22 -1.00
N ALA A 119 -8.70 -0.78 -1.72
CA ALA A 119 -7.52 -1.56 -1.34
C ALA A 119 -6.26 -0.69 -1.19
N VAL A 120 -5.96 0.15 -2.20
CA VAL A 120 -4.74 0.99 -2.16
C VAL A 120 -4.82 2.13 -1.17
N LYS A 121 -6.02 2.63 -0.84
CA LYS A 121 -6.23 3.59 0.25
C LYS A 121 -5.95 2.98 1.61
N ALA A 122 -6.38 1.73 1.82
CA ALA A 122 -6.10 1.02 3.06
C ALA A 122 -4.62 0.65 3.19
N ASN A 123 -4.01 0.17 2.09
CA ASN A 123 -2.60 -0.19 2.01
C ASN A 123 -2.07 0.12 0.59
N TYR A 124 -1.22 1.12 0.43
CA TYR A 124 -0.66 1.49 -0.88
C TYR A 124 0.02 0.33 -1.60
N ASP A 125 0.64 -0.58 -0.85
CA ASP A 125 1.35 -1.76 -1.37
C ASP A 125 0.42 -2.91 -1.76
N ALA A 126 -0.91 -2.78 -1.56
CA ALA A 126 -1.91 -3.65 -2.18
C ALA A 126 -1.81 -3.60 -3.72
N LEU A 127 -1.23 -2.52 -4.26
CA LEU A 127 -0.99 -2.34 -5.69
C LEU A 127 -0.22 -3.51 -6.33
N GLN A 128 0.66 -4.18 -5.57
CA GLN A 128 1.41 -5.36 -6.05
C GLN A 128 0.53 -6.55 -6.44
N TYR A 129 -0.72 -6.59 -5.97
CA TYR A 129 -1.68 -7.67 -6.25
C TYR A 129 -2.69 -7.30 -7.33
N ILE A 130 -2.59 -6.11 -7.91
CA ILE A 130 -3.50 -5.60 -8.93
C ILE A 130 -2.84 -5.69 -10.30
N ASN A 131 -3.43 -6.51 -11.19
CA ASN A 131 -2.94 -6.63 -12.55
C ASN A 131 -3.34 -5.40 -13.37
N ALA A 132 -2.36 -4.73 -14.01
CA ALA A 132 -2.59 -3.58 -14.88
C ALA A 132 -3.51 -2.50 -14.23
N PRO A 133 -3.13 -1.93 -13.08
CA PRO A 133 -3.92 -0.91 -12.42
C PRO A 133 -4.09 0.32 -13.31
N SER A 134 -5.29 0.91 -13.34
CA SER A 134 -5.54 2.16 -14.06
C SER A 134 -4.68 3.31 -13.49
N GLU A 135 -4.49 4.36 -14.29
CA GLU A 135 -3.76 5.56 -13.82
C GLU A 135 -4.38 6.15 -12.55
N VAL A 136 -5.71 6.09 -12.42
CA VAL A 136 -6.43 6.59 -11.24
C VAL A 136 -6.04 5.81 -9.98
N VAL A 137 -5.94 4.48 -10.09
CA VAL A 137 -5.49 3.61 -8.98
C VAL A 137 -4.02 3.85 -8.65
N GLN A 138 -3.16 4.02 -9.67
CA GLN A 138 -1.75 4.34 -9.48
C GLN A 138 -1.57 5.70 -8.78
N LEU A 139 -2.31 6.72 -9.20
CA LEU A 139 -2.32 8.05 -8.57
C LEU A 139 -2.74 7.98 -7.10
N GLN A 140 -3.82 7.23 -6.80
CA GLN A 140 -4.24 7.05 -5.41
C GLN A 140 -3.15 6.37 -4.57
N ALA A 141 -2.54 5.31 -5.10
CA ALA A 141 -1.50 4.59 -4.38
C ALA A 141 -0.26 5.46 -4.07
N VAL A 142 0.21 6.28 -5.03
CA VAL A 142 1.37 7.18 -4.80
C VAL A 142 1.02 8.37 -3.91
N GLN A 143 -0.25 8.78 -3.84
CA GLN A 143 -0.71 9.80 -2.87
C GLN A 143 -0.64 9.28 -1.44
N GLU A 144 -0.94 7.99 -1.21
CA GLU A 144 -0.77 7.37 0.10
C GLU A 144 0.72 7.17 0.45
N SER A 145 1.54 6.75 -0.53
CA SER A 145 2.98 6.64 -0.37
C SER A 145 3.70 6.61 -1.72
N TYR A 146 4.73 7.46 -1.89
CA TYR A 146 5.61 7.42 -3.07
C TYR A 146 6.26 6.04 -3.29
N LEU A 147 6.37 5.22 -2.25
CA LEU A 147 6.90 3.85 -2.34
C LEU A 147 6.06 2.94 -3.23
N ALA A 148 4.80 3.31 -3.53
CA ALA A 148 3.94 2.61 -4.49
C ALA A 148 4.57 2.55 -5.89
N LEU A 149 5.46 3.48 -6.25
CA LEU A 149 6.21 3.46 -7.52
C LEU A 149 6.96 2.13 -7.77
N ARG A 150 7.30 1.38 -6.71
CA ARG A 150 7.96 0.07 -6.83
C ARG A 150 7.11 -0.99 -7.52
N TYR A 151 5.80 -0.78 -7.56
CA TYR A 151 4.81 -1.72 -8.10
C TYR A 151 4.21 -1.21 -9.42
N ILE A 152 4.80 -0.17 -10.03
CA ILE A 152 4.36 0.42 -11.29
C ILE A 152 5.53 0.35 -12.29
N ASP A 153 5.41 -0.48 -13.31
CA ASP A 153 6.50 -0.70 -14.27
C ASP A 153 6.77 0.54 -15.12
N GLU A 154 5.72 1.16 -15.66
CA GLU A 154 5.81 2.34 -16.54
C GLU A 154 4.86 3.45 -16.02
N PRO A 155 5.27 4.18 -14.95
CA PRO A 155 4.44 5.26 -14.43
C PRO A 155 4.32 6.40 -15.42
N SER A 156 3.12 6.95 -15.59
CA SER A 156 2.91 8.17 -16.38
C SER A 156 3.56 9.38 -15.71
N VAL A 157 3.75 10.45 -16.49
CA VAL A 157 4.30 11.71 -15.94
C VAL A 157 3.42 12.22 -14.79
N ALA A 158 2.10 12.12 -14.90
CA ALA A 158 1.18 12.53 -13.84
C ALA A 158 1.38 11.75 -12.53
N VAL A 159 1.62 10.44 -12.63
CA VAL A 159 1.94 9.59 -11.46
C VAL A 159 3.27 9.99 -10.83
N LEU A 160 4.29 10.30 -11.64
CA LEU A 160 5.59 10.75 -11.13
C LEU A 160 5.50 12.13 -10.48
N GLU A 161 4.72 13.06 -11.05
CA GLU A 161 4.43 14.37 -10.43
C GLU A 161 3.76 14.22 -9.07
N ALA A 162 2.73 13.37 -8.98
CA ALA A 162 2.05 13.09 -7.73
C ALA A 162 3.01 12.49 -6.68
N ALA A 163 3.86 11.57 -7.10
CA ALA A 163 4.83 10.93 -6.22
C ALA A 163 5.87 11.91 -5.66
N VAL A 164 6.44 12.80 -6.49
CA VAL A 164 7.43 13.80 -6.02
C VAL A 164 6.80 14.91 -5.19
N LYS A 165 5.52 15.22 -5.38
CA LYS A 165 4.77 16.12 -4.50
C LYS A 165 4.52 15.49 -3.14
N GLN A 166 4.25 14.18 -3.10
CA GLN A 166 4.04 13.45 -1.86
C GLN A 166 5.34 13.38 -1.04
N ASP A 167 6.47 13.01 -1.68
CA ASP A 167 7.80 13.01 -1.06
C ASP A 167 8.90 13.14 -2.13
N PRO A 168 9.82 14.11 -2.02
CA PRO A 168 10.91 14.28 -2.99
C PRO A 168 11.86 13.07 -3.07
N GLN A 169 11.86 12.17 -2.09
CA GLN A 169 12.61 10.91 -2.16
C GLN A 169 12.09 9.97 -3.26
N ALA A 170 10.89 10.20 -3.79
CA ALA A 170 10.35 9.49 -4.96
C ALA A 170 11.32 9.50 -6.14
N MET A 171 12.12 10.55 -6.29
CA MET A 171 13.19 10.65 -7.32
C MET A 171 14.14 9.44 -7.34
N ARG A 172 14.31 8.76 -6.19
CA ARG A 172 15.19 7.59 -6.08
C ARG A 172 14.54 6.30 -6.61
N GLN A 173 13.22 6.31 -6.81
CA GLN A 173 12.46 5.17 -7.32
C GLN A 173 12.26 5.26 -8.85
N ILE A 174 12.56 6.40 -9.46
CA ILE A 174 12.38 6.61 -10.91
C ILE A 174 13.55 5.98 -11.66
N THR A 175 13.32 4.82 -12.25
CA THR A 175 14.37 4.05 -12.97
C THR A 175 14.72 4.63 -14.35
N THR A 176 13.77 5.32 -15.00
CA THR A 176 13.89 5.89 -16.35
C THR A 176 14.07 7.40 -16.33
N LEU A 177 14.73 7.94 -15.28
CA LEU A 177 14.91 9.37 -15.11
C LEU A 177 15.83 9.95 -16.19
N THR A 178 15.28 10.81 -17.04
CA THR A 178 16.01 11.60 -18.03
C THR A 178 16.24 13.02 -17.52
N LYS A 179 17.14 13.76 -18.19
CA LYS A 179 17.39 15.18 -17.90
C LYS A 179 16.10 16.01 -18.00
N ASP A 180 15.37 15.84 -19.12
CA ASP A 180 14.15 16.61 -19.39
C ASP A 180 13.05 16.30 -18.35
N LEU A 181 12.90 15.02 -17.97
CA LEU A 181 11.97 14.63 -16.93
C LEU A 181 12.38 15.22 -15.57
N ALA A 182 13.66 15.20 -15.22
CA ALA A 182 14.14 15.79 -13.96
C ALA A 182 13.88 17.30 -13.89
N LEU A 183 14.10 18.04 -14.99
CA LEU A 183 13.80 19.46 -15.09
C LEU A 183 12.30 19.73 -15.05
N HIS A 184 11.49 18.86 -15.68
CA HIS A 184 10.03 18.93 -15.60
C HIS A 184 9.54 18.74 -14.16
N LEU A 185 9.98 17.67 -13.48
CA LEU A 185 9.60 17.40 -12.09
C LEU A 185 10.09 18.50 -11.13
N PHE A 186 11.22 19.15 -11.44
CA PHE A 186 11.69 20.31 -10.66
C PHE A 186 10.73 21.51 -10.75
N LYS A 187 10.03 21.70 -11.86
CA LYS A 187 8.97 22.72 -11.97
C LYS A 187 7.74 22.38 -11.13
N VAL A 188 7.56 21.10 -10.81
CA VAL A 188 6.41 20.59 -10.03
C VAL A 188 6.66 20.66 -8.51
N SER A 189 7.89 20.36 -8.06
CA SER A 189 8.32 20.46 -6.66
C SER A 189 9.77 20.92 -6.58
N ALA A 190 10.00 22.04 -5.91
CA ALA A 190 11.35 22.55 -5.70
C ALA A 190 12.17 21.68 -4.75
N ALA A 191 11.50 20.90 -3.90
CA ALA A 191 12.15 20.02 -2.93
C ALA A 191 13.03 18.95 -3.59
N ILE A 192 12.72 18.54 -4.84
CA ILE A 192 13.47 17.49 -5.54
C ILE A 192 14.88 17.91 -5.99
N VAL A 193 15.21 19.18 -6.03
CA VAL A 193 16.46 19.69 -6.63
C VAL A 193 17.73 19.05 -6.03
N GLY A 194 17.66 18.69 -4.75
CA GLY A 194 18.71 17.95 -4.05
C GLY A 194 18.90 16.52 -4.54
N TYR A 195 17.86 15.92 -5.09
CA TYR A 195 17.82 14.52 -5.54
C TYR A 195 18.15 14.35 -7.03
N ILE A 196 18.27 15.43 -7.83
CA ILE A 196 18.63 15.34 -9.25
C ILE A 196 20.05 14.76 -9.37
N PRO A 197 20.26 13.59 -10.02
CA PRO A 197 21.59 13.00 -10.15
C PRO A 197 22.56 13.84 -10.97
N ASN A 198 23.81 13.95 -10.55
CA ASN A 198 24.84 14.68 -11.31
C ASN A 198 25.09 14.04 -12.69
N THR A 199 24.84 12.74 -12.83
CA THR A 199 25.02 11.97 -14.07
C THR A 199 24.08 12.40 -15.20
N LEU A 200 23.01 13.14 -14.91
CA LEU A 200 22.08 13.65 -15.94
C LEU A 200 22.60 14.87 -16.69
N GLY A 201 23.71 15.47 -16.26
CA GLY A 201 24.27 16.63 -16.92
C GLY A 201 23.38 17.89 -16.85
N VAL A 202 22.53 18.02 -15.85
CA VAL A 202 21.77 19.22 -15.58
C VAL A 202 22.74 20.33 -15.16
N THR A 203 22.59 21.51 -15.73
CA THR A 203 23.49 22.66 -15.48
C THR A 203 22.87 23.62 -14.46
N VAL A 204 23.74 24.45 -13.85
CA VAL A 204 23.31 25.51 -12.93
C VAL A 204 22.41 26.52 -13.64
N ASP A 205 22.70 26.84 -14.91
CA ASP A 205 21.90 27.81 -15.69
C ASP A 205 20.50 27.28 -15.99
N GLU A 206 20.33 25.97 -16.23
CA GLU A 206 19.00 25.36 -16.43
C GLU A 206 18.17 25.42 -15.15
N ILE A 207 18.76 25.10 -14.00
CA ILE A 207 18.09 25.22 -12.69
C ILE A 207 17.73 26.69 -12.43
N LYS A 208 18.65 27.61 -12.68
CA LYS A 208 18.44 29.04 -12.50
C LYS A 208 17.31 29.59 -13.38
N ALA A 209 17.23 29.15 -14.65
CA ALA A 209 16.17 29.54 -15.56
C ALA A 209 14.78 29.14 -15.03
N ILE A 210 14.62 27.90 -14.51
CA ILE A 210 13.37 27.44 -13.92
C ILE A 210 13.02 28.26 -12.67
N ILE A 211 14.00 28.55 -11.81
CA ILE A 211 13.79 29.37 -10.63
C ILE A 211 13.31 30.77 -11.03
N VAL A 212 13.96 31.42 -11.99
CA VAL A 212 13.57 32.75 -12.47
C VAL A 212 12.16 32.74 -13.02
N ASP A 213 11.79 31.74 -13.81
CA ASP A 213 10.43 31.57 -14.33
C ASP A 213 9.40 31.47 -13.18
N ALA A 214 9.67 30.63 -12.19
CA ALA A 214 8.78 30.41 -11.04
C ALA A 214 8.60 31.65 -10.16
N ILE A 215 9.66 32.45 -9.94
CA ILE A 215 9.61 33.65 -9.06
C ILE A 215 9.09 34.91 -9.75
N SER A 216 9.12 34.96 -11.10
CA SER A 216 8.70 36.11 -11.89
C SER A 216 7.31 35.97 -12.51
N GLY A 217 6.71 34.78 -12.47
CA GLY A 217 5.39 34.50 -13.06
C GLY A 217 4.23 35.27 -12.42
N ASP A 218 3.16 35.47 -13.20
CA ASP A 218 1.94 36.16 -12.72
C ASP A 218 1.21 35.34 -11.66
N THR A 219 1.29 34.01 -11.72
CA THR A 219 0.75 33.08 -10.72
C THR A 219 1.90 32.46 -9.93
N VAL A 220 1.87 32.64 -8.61
CA VAL A 220 2.92 32.14 -7.71
C VAL A 220 2.38 30.95 -6.93
N ASP A 221 3.02 29.80 -7.06
CA ASP A 221 2.83 28.66 -6.17
C ASP A 221 3.62 28.92 -4.88
N GLU A 222 2.92 29.30 -3.81
CA GLU A 222 3.56 29.67 -2.54
C GLU A 222 4.31 28.51 -1.90
N ASP A 223 3.78 27.27 -2.03
CA ASP A 223 4.42 26.10 -1.43
C ASP A 223 5.73 25.77 -2.17
N TYR A 224 5.73 25.84 -3.51
CA TYR A 224 6.94 25.73 -4.32
C TYR A 224 8.00 26.76 -3.90
N ILE A 225 7.61 28.03 -3.70
CA ILE A 225 8.54 29.09 -3.30
C ILE A 225 9.10 28.83 -1.90
N ARG A 226 8.27 28.35 -0.96
CA ARG A 226 8.74 27.97 0.38
C ARG A 226 9.70 26.80 0.35
N GLU A 227 9.40 25.77 -0.44
CA GLU A 227 10.32 24.64 -0.68
C GLU A 227 11.65 25.12 -1.23
N LEU A 228 11.61 26.02 -2.22
CA LEU A 228 12.80 26.57 -2.88
C LEU A 228 13.70 27.33 -1.88
N ILE A 229 13.12 28.22 -1.08
CA ILE A 229 13.84 29.05 -0.10
C ILE A 229 14.49 28.21 1.00
N ASN A 230 13.78 27.16 1.46
CA ASN A 230 14.25 26.30 2.53
C ASN A 230 15.16 25.14 2.05
N ASN A 231 15.42 25.03 0.73
CA ASN A 231 16.19 23.93 0.18
C ASN A 231 17.70 24.13 0.33
N LYS A 232 18.33 23.29 1.16
CA LYS A 232 19.77 23.33 1.43
C LYS A 232 20.66 22.98 0.22
N ALA A 233 20.10 22.39 -0.83
CA ALA A 233 20.85 22.07 -2.05
C ALA A 233 21.10 23.30 -2.93
N ILE A 234 20.38 24.41 -2.68
CA ILE A 234 20.56 25.71 -3.36
C ILE A 234 21.21 26.69 -2.39
N GLY A 235 22.20 27.45 -2.83
CA GLY A 235 22.82 28.43 -1.95
C GLY A 235 24.25 28.77 -2.30
N GLY A 236 25.12 28.90 -1.29
CA GLY A 236 26.51 29.32 -1.45
C GLY A 236 27.39 28.32 -2.22
N ARG A 237 28.69 28.66 -2.36
CA ARG A 237 29.66 27.95 -3.21
C ARG A 237 29.82 26.44 -2.90
N GLN A 238 29.45 26.00 -1.70
CA GLN A 238 29.56 24.59 -1.30
C GLN A 238 28.26 23.78 -1.45
N SER A 239 27.16 24.45 -1.84
CA SER A 239 25.91 23.75 -2.11
C SER A 239 25.98 23.02 -3.45
N LYS A 240 25.11 22.04 -3.63
CA LYS A 240 25.00 21.30 -4.92
C LYS A 240 24.74 22.25 -6.10
N TRP A 241 23.89 23.25 -5.87
CA TRP A 241 23.53 24.27 -6.82
C TRP A 241 23.96 25.64 -6.26
N PRO A 242 25.14 26.15 -6.70
CA PRO A 242 25.69 27.40 -6.19
C PRO A 242 24.95 28.61 -6.82
N ILE A 243 23.72 28.83 -6.39
CA ILE A 243 22.82 29.88 -6.88
C ILE A 243 22.51 30.83 -5.72
N ASP A 244 22.81 32.11 -5.88
CA ASP A 244 22.40 33.15 -4.95
C ASP A 244 20.91 33.46 -5.13
N LEU A 245 20.08 32.70 -4.40
CA LEU A 245 18.62 32.77 -4.49
C LEU A 245 18.10 34.15 -4.07
N LEU A 246 18.72 34.79 -3.06
CA LEU A 246 18.29 36.10 -2.58
C LEU A 246 18.47 37.17 -3.67
N SER A 247 19.63 37.17 -4.33
CA SER A 247 19.88 38.08 -5.44
C SER A 247 18.91 37.86 -6.61
N LEU A 248 18.52 36.60 -6.90
CA LEU A 248 17.50 36.30 -7.91
C LEU A 248 16.12 36.81 -7.52
N ILE A 249 15.70 36.58 -6.28
CA ILE A 249 14.41 37.06 -5.75
C ILE A 249 14.37 38.58 -5.75
N ASP A 250 15.46 39.25 -5.40
CA ASP A 250 15.52 40.71 -5.43
C ASP A 250 15.39 41.27 -6.83
N ALA A 251 16.09 40.67 -7.80
CA ALA A 251 16.12 41.12 -9.20
C ALA A 251 14.82 40.79 -9.96
N TYR A 252 14.26 39.61 -9.78
CA TYR A 252 13.18 39.06 -10.63
C TYR A 252 11.89 38.74 -9.89
N GLY A 253 11.94 38.60 -8.55
CA GLY A 253 10.80 38.15 -7.76
C GLY A 253 9.65 39.15 -7.73
N THR A 254 8.42 38.64 -7.85
CA THR A 254 7.20 39.45 -7.64
C THR A 254 7.10 39.93 -6.19
N LYS A 255 6.22 40.88 -5.93
CA LYS A 255 5.98 41.38 -4.57
C LYS A 255 5.55 40.29 -3.60
N ILE A 256 4.80 39.30 -4.10
CA ILE A 256 4.34 38.11 -3.32
C ILE A 256 5.55 37.28 -2.93
N VAL A 257 6.41 36.92 -3.91
CA VAL A 257 7.62 36.12 -3.65
C VAL A 257 8.56 36.81 -2.66
N LYS A 258 8.79 38.13 -2.83
CA LYS A 258 9.60 38.94 -1.87
C LYS A 258 9.02 38.87 -0.47
N LYS A 259 7.69 38.96 -0.33
CA LYS A 259 7.01 38.88 0.98
C LYS A 259 7.18 37.49 1.60
N ILE A 260 7.02 36.41 0.82
CA ILE A 260 7.25 35.04 1.27
C ILE A 260 8.70 34.87 1.75
N ALA A 261 9.69 35.34 0.95
CA ALA A 261 11.10 35.25 1.30
C ALA A 261 11.41 35.93 2.63
N VAL A 262 10.94 37.19 2.83
CA VAL A 262 11.09 37.91 4.11
C VAL A 262 10.49 37.09 5.25
N GLY A 263 9.28 36.53 5.07
CA GLY A 263 8.62 35.72 6.10
C GLY A 263 9.39 34.43 6.45
N GLU A 264 10.01 33.76 5.45
CA GLU A 264 10.80 32.54 5.71
C GLU A 264 12.13 32.87 6.40
N TYR A 265 12.85 33.91 6.00
CA TYR A 265 14.12 34.31 6.62
C TYR A 265 13.96 34.90 8.03
N LEU A 266 12.81 35.44 8.39
CA LEU A 266 12.54 35.97 9.74
C LEU A 266 12.12 34.88 10.75
N LYS A 267 11.93 33.64 10.30
CA LYS A 267 11.63 32.50 11.20
C LYS A 267 12.87 31.99 11.95
N TYR A 268 14.06 32.42 11.54
CA TYR A 268 15.36 32.08 12.12
C TYR A 268 16.06 33.35 12.61
#